data_08b24ec016f72dc35618937e585f34eb
#
_entry.id   08b24ec016f72dc35618937e585f34eb
#
_cell.length_a   1.000
_cell.length_b   1.000
_cell.length_c   1.000
_cell.angle_alpha   90.00
_cell.angle_beta   90.00
_cell.angle_gamma   90.00
#
_symmetry.space_group_name_H-M   'P 1'
#
loop_
_entity.id
_entity.type
_entity.pdbx_description
1 polymer ?
#
loop_
_entity_poly.entity_id
_entity_poly.type
_entity_poly.pdbx_seq_one_letter_code
_entity_poly.pdbx_strand_id
1 'polypeptide(L)'
;MEFTLITLLNGLSYGLLLFMLSSGLTLIFSMMGVLNFAHASFYMLGAYFAYTISVKLGFWPALFVAPLVVGVLGALVERYGLRSVHKYGHIPELLFTFGLSYVISELVQLVWGRAAVPYPIPPSLDGPLFTLYTTTFPIYRAFMMLIALLMLLAIYLVLTRTRIGLVIQAALTHPDTAEALGHNVPRVFMLVFGGGCALAGLAGVIGGNAFVTEPSMAATVGSIIFVVVVVGGMGSLVGALVASLLIGVLQTYAVALDYSFVDLLAHVGATITPETFGYSFWKLTISQAAPIMPYMLLVLILIFRPKGLMGTREG
;
A
#
# COMPACT_ATOMS: atom_id res chain seq x y z
N MET A 1 -9.63 8.44 -27.56
CA MET A 1 -10.61 8.05 -26.52
C MET A 1 -10.31 6.66 -25.92
N GLU A 2 -10.06 5.62 -26.72
CA GLU A 2 -9.75 4.25 -26.25
C GLU A 2 -8.51 4.24 -25.32
N PHE A 3 -7.37 4.73 -25.81
CA PHE A 3 -6.13 4.83 -25.04
C PHE A 3 -6.34 5.50 -23.68
N THR A 4 -7.05 6.64 -23.66
CA THR A 4 -7.30 7.39 -22.43
C THR A 4 -8.14 6.60 -21.43
N LEU A 5 -9.20 5.91 -21.91
CA LEU A 5 -10.09 5.14 -21.06
C LEU A 5 -9.39 3.93 -20.45
N ILE A 6 -8.65 3.16 -21.24
CA ILE A 6 -7.91 1.99 -20.76
C ILE A 6 -6.79 2.38 -19.81
N THR A 7 -6.06 3.44 -20.14
CA THR A 7 -5.00 3.97 -19.26
C THR A 7 -5.59 4.45 -17.93
N LEU A 8 -6.76 5.10 -17.96
CA LEU A 8 -7.46 5.51 -16.74
C LEU A 8 -7.89 4.29 -15.90
N LEU A 9 -8.50 3.27 -16.51
CA LEU A 9 -8.89 2.04 -15.80
C LEU A 9 -7.69 1.32 -15.19
N ASN A 10 -6.58 1.25 -15.92
CA ASN A 10 -5.33 0.69 -15.40
C ASN A 10 -4.79 1.53 -14.25
N GLY A 11 -4.85 2.84 -14.35
CA GLY A 11 -4.43 3.78 -13.29
C GLY A 11 -5.29 3.67 -12.04
N LEU A 12 -6.61 3.54 -12.20
CA LEU A 12 -7.53 3.32 -11.09
C LEU A 12 -7.28 1.95 -10.42
N SER A 13 -7.05 0.90 -11.23
CA SER A 13 -6.72 -0.43 -10.72
C SER A 13 -5.43 -0.42 -9.88
N TYR A 14 -4.37 0.22 -10.40
CA TYR A 14 -3.12 0.36 -9.69
C TYR A 14 -3.27 1.26 -8.45
N GLY A 15 -4.00 2.37 -8.55
CA GLY A 15 -4.29 3.25 -7.41
C GLY A 15 -5.06 2.54 -6.30
N LEU A 16 -6.06 1.71 -6.63
CA LEU A 16 -6.78 0.91 -5.64
C LEU A 16 -5.89 -0.15 -4.99
N LEU A 17 -4.93 -0.73 -5.71
CA LEU A 17 -3.93 -1.61 -5.10
C LEU A 17 -3.04 -0.83 -4.12
N LEU A 18 -2.56 0.35 -4.49
CA LEU A 18 -1.80 1.22 -3.58
C LEU A 18 -2.63 1.60 -2.34
N PHE A 19 -3.93 1.79 -2.50
CA PHE A 19 -4.84 2.00 -1.37
C PHE A 19 -4.91 0.77 -0.46
N MET A 20 -5.06 -0.43 -1.00
CA MET A 20 -5.03 -1.66 -0.19
C MET A 20 -3.75 -1.76 0.63
N LEU A 21 -2.60 -1.49 0.00
CA LEU A 21 -1.29 -1.51 0.62
C LEU A 21 -1.16 -0.48 1.75
N SER A 22 -1.67 0.73 1.56
CA SER A 22 -1.50 1.84 2.50
C SER A 22 -2.58 1.93 3.57
N SER A 23 -3.76 1.34 3.35
CA SER A 23 -4.91 1.44 4.25
C SER A 23 -4.63 0.88 5.64
N GLY A 24 -3.95 -0.26 5.73
CA GLY A 24 -3.56 -0.87 7.01
C GLY A 24 -2.57 -0.01 7.78
N LEU A 25 -1.57 0.59 7.10
CA LEU A 25 -0.63 1.51 7.74
C LEU A 25 -1.33 2.79 8.20
N THR A 26 -2.22 3.33 7.36
CA THR A 26 -3.03 4.51 7.70
C THR A 26 -3.91 4.24 8.92
N LEU A 27 -4.51 3.04 9.00
CA LEU A 27 -5.31 2.63 10.14
C LEU A 27 -4.46 2.55 11.42
N ILE A 28 -3.32 1.87 11.38
CA ILE A 28 -2.39 1.77 12.52
C ILE A 28 -1.96 3.17 12.97
N PHE A 29 -1.54 4.03 12.02
CA PHE A 29 -1.07 5.37 12.36
C PHE A 29 -2.20 6.25 12.91
N SER A 30 -3.39 6.24 12.28
CA SER A 30 -4.56 7.00 12.75
C SER A 30 -4.94 6.64 14.18
N MET A 31 -4.73 5.40 14.53
CA MET A 31 -5.22 4.81 15.77
C MET A 31 -4.17 4.77 16.89
N MET A 32 -2.92 4.56 16.58
CA MET A 32 -1.86 4.37 17.58
C MET A 32 -0.75 5.44 17.51
N GLY A 33 -0.76 6.31 16.49
CA GLY A 33 0.31 7.27 16.25
C GLY A 33 1.64 6.62 15.86
N VAL A 34 1.66 5.32 15.59
CA VAL A 34 2.87 4.55 15.31
C VAL A 34 3.09 4.40 13.81
N LEU A 35 4.23 4.87 13.32
CA LEU A 35 4.71 4.58 11.96
C LEU A 35 5.37 3.19 11.95
N ASN A 36 4.66 2.22 11.37
CA ASN A 36 5.13 0.85 11.27
C ASN A 36 5.95 0.64 9.99
N PHE A 37 7.29 0.74 10.07
CA PHE A 37 8.17 0.46 8.93
C PHE A 37 8.15 -1.00 8.47
N ALA A 38 7.78 -1.94 9.34
CA ALA A 38 7.61 -3.34 8.96
C ALA A 38 6.31 -3.61 8.17
N HIS A 39 5.47 -2.60 7.92
CA HIS A 39 4.16 -2.80 7.27
C HIS A 39 4.29 -3.47 5.90
N ALA A 40 5.25 -3.05 5.09
CA ALA A 40 5.52 -3.66 3.78
C ALA A 40 6.06 -5.10 3.90
N SER A 41 6.72 -5.45 5.01
CA SER A 41 7.15 -6.82 5.27
C SER A 41 5.96 -7.72 5.61
N PHE A 42 4.90 -7.21 6.25
CA PHE A 42 3.64 -7.95 6.44
C PHE A 42 2.89 -8.15 5.12
N TYR A 43 2.95 -7.19 4.20
CA TYR A 43 2.47 -7.39 2.83
C TYR A 43 3.22 -8.51 2.13
N MET A 44 4.55 -8.51 2.18
CA MET A 44 5.39 -9.59 1.63
C MET A 44 5.04 -10.94 2.25
N LEU A 45 4.90 -11.03 3.58
CA LEU A 45 4.48 -12.25 4.25
C LEU A 45 3.12 -12.75 3.75
N GLY A 46 2.17 -11.84 3.50
CA GLY A 46 0.87 -12.17 2.91
C GLY A 46 1.00 -12.85 1.56
N ALA A 47 1.87 -12.36 0.67
CA ALA A 47 2.13 -12.95 -0.63
C ALA A 47 2.79 -14.34 -0.51
N TYR A 48 3.79 -14.51 0.34
CA TYR A 48 4.48 -15.79 0.53
C TYR A 48 3.60 -16.85 1.20
N PHE A 49 2.82 -16.50 2.20
CA PHE A 49 1.85 -17.42 2.80
C PHE A 49 0.75 -17.79 1.80
N ALA A 50 0.25 -16.82 1.04
CA ALA A 50 -0.73 -17.10 0.01
C ALA A 50 -0.17 -18.01 -1.08
N TYR A 51 1.06 -17.80 -1.55
CA TYR A 51 1.75 -18.72 -2.44
C TYR A 51 1.78 -20.13 -1.85
N THR A 52 2.27 -20.28 -0.60
CA THR A 52 2.44 -21.58 0.05
C THR A 52 1.11 -22.32 0.23
N ILE A 53 0.05 -21.59 0.60
CA ILE A 53 -1.28 -22.15 0.78
C ILE A 53 -1.90 -22.48 -0.59
N SER A 54 -1.73 -21.60 -1.59
CA SER A 54 -2.30 -21.78 -2.92
C SER A 54 -1.76 -23.03 -3.63
N VAL A 55 -0.49 -23.36 -3.43
CA VAL A 55 0.11 -24.59 -3.99
C VAL A 55 -0.57 -25.86 -3.45
N LYS A 56 -1.06 -25.84 -2.21
CA LYS A 56 -1.66 -27.01 -1.55
C LYS A 56 -3.19 -27.02 -1.60
N LEU A 57 -3.82 -25.89 -1.38
CA LEU A 57 -5.26 -25.75 -1.16
C LEU A 57 -5.97 -24.88 -2.21
N GLY A 58 -5.20 -24.26 -3.11
CA GLY A 58 -5.73 -23.32 -4.09
C GLY A 58 -5.81 -21.88 -3.58
N PHE A 59 -6.13 -20.96 -4.51
CA PHE A 59 -6.15 -19.51 -4.27
C PHE A 59 -7.25 -19.07 -3.28
N TRP A 60 -8.45 -19.63 -3.38
CA TRP A 60 -9.60 -19.16 -2.59
C TRP A 60 -9.42 -19.36 -1.06
N PRO A 61 -8.95 -20.50 -0.58
CA PRO A 61 -8.57 -20.63 0.83
C PRO A 61 -7.42 -19.69 1.22
N ALA A 62 -6.42 -19.51 0.35
CA ALA A 62 -5.29 -18.61 0.61
C ALA A 62 -5.74 -17.17 0.81
N LEU A 63 -6.75 -16.70 0.07
CA LEU A 63 -7.31 -15.36 0.14
C LEU A 63 -7.80 -15.00 1.57
N PHE A 64 -8.27 -15.96 2.33
CA PHE A 64 -8.77 -15.76 3.69
C PHE A 64 -7.76 -16.14 4.75
N VAL A 65 -7.06 -17.27 4.57
CA VAL A 65 -6.16 -17.81 5.59
C VAL A 65 -4.88 -16.98 5.72
N ALA A 66 -4.26 -16.57 4.60
CA ALA A 66 -3.01 -15.83 4.65
C ALA A 66 -3.14 -14.47 5.37
N PRO A 67 -4.16 -13.62 5.11
CA PRO A 67 -4.36 -12.39 5.87
C PRO A 67 -4.60 -12.63 7.36
N LEU A 68 -5.34 -13.68 7.72
CA LEU A 68 -5.56 -14.03 9.14
C LEU A 68 -4.27 -14.40 9.85
N VAL A 69 -3.42 -15.24 9.20
CA VAL A 69 -2.11 -15.61 9.76
C VAL A 69 -1.24 -14.37 9.94
N VAL A 70 -1.17 -13.48 8.93
CA VAL A 70 -0.41 -12.23 9.03
C VAL A 70 -0.98 -11.33 10.13
N GLY A 71 -2.29 -11.24 10.26
CA GLY A 71 -2.94 -10.49 11.33
C GLY A 71 -2.61 -11.00 12.73
N VAL A 72 -2.60 -12.32 12.91
CA VAL A 72 -2.20 -12.96 14.17
C VAL A 72 -0.72 -12.67 14.47
N LEU A 73 0.16 -12.79 13.48
CA LEU A 73 1.58 -12.42 13.64
C LEU A 73 1.74 -10.95 14.02
N GLY A 74 1.01 -10.05 13.36
CA GLY A 74 0.99 -8.63 13.73
C GLY A 74 0.52 -8.40 15.17
N ALA A 75 -0.56 -9.05 15.59
CA ALA A 75 -1.06 -8.97 16.97
C ALA A 75 -0.03 -9.49 18.00
N LEU A 76 0.71 -10.54 17.68
CA LEU A 76 1.79 -11.06 18.53
C LEU A 76 2.97 -10.07 18.59
N VAL A 77 3.34 -9.45 17.46
CA VAL A 77 4.38 -8.41 17.39
C VAL A 77 4.00 -7.20 18.24
N GLU A 78 2.76 -6.75 18.19
CA GLU A 78 2.28 -5.68 19.07
C GLU A 78 2.39 -6.09 20.54
N ARG A 79 1.83 -7.23 20.89
CA ARG A 79 1.72 -7.69 22.28
C ARG A 79 3.09 -7.88 22.95
N TYR A 80 4.03 -8.53 22.29
CA TYR A 80 5.30 -8.94 22.88
C TYR A 80 6.47 -8.00 22.54
N GLY A 81 6.38 -7.25 21.45
CA GLY A 81 7.43 -6.37 20.98
C GLY A 81 7.08 -4.90 21.14
N LEU A 82 6.18 -4.40 20.29
CA LEU A 82 5.88 -2.96 20.18
C LEU A 82 5.40 -2.37 21.52
N ARG A 83 4.50 -3.05 22.22
CA ARG A 83 3.99 -2.62 23.54
C ARG A 83 5.10 -2.44 24.58
N SER A 84 6.11 -3.30 24.53
CA SER A 84 7.26 -3.21 25.47
C SER A 84 8.13 -2.01 25.17
N VAL A 85 8.16 -1.55 23.92
CA VAL A 85 8.98 -0.43 23.44
C VAL A 85 8.24 0.90 23.52
N HIS A 86 6.92 0.88 23.42
CA HIS A 86 6.03 2.05 23.42
C HIS A 86 6.27 3.00 24.59
N LYS A 87 6.56 2.48 25.78
CA LYS A 87 6.87 3.27 26.99
C LYS A 87 8.11 4.15 26.88
N TYR A 88 8.98 3.91 25.92
CA TYR A 88 10.22 4.67 25.70
C TYR A 88 10.06 5.76 24.62
N GLY A 89 8.87 5.90 24.02
CA GLY A 89 8.52 6.93 23.03
C GLY A 89 8.64 6.49 21.59
N HIS A 90 8.40 7.42 20.67
CA HIS A 90 8.24 7.12 19.23
C HIS A 90 9.53 6.67 18.54
N ILE A 91 10.70 7.19 18.93
CA ILE A 91 11.97 6.82 18.27
C ILE A 91 12.30 5.33 18.47
N PRO A 92 12.24 4.75 19.69
CA PRO A 92 12.39 3.32 19.88
C PRO A 92 11.37 2.46 19.10
N GLU A 93 10.11 2.92 18.97
CA GLU A 93 9.10 2.23 18.16
C GLU A 93 9.49 2.17 16.69
N LEU A 94 9.95 3.28 16.13
CA LEU A 94 10.43 3.35 14.75
C LEU A 94 11.61 2.39 14.53
N LEU A 95 12.58 2.40 15.42
CA LEU A 95 13.77 1.54 15.34
C LEU A 95 13.38 0.07 15.48
N PHE A 96 12.44 -0.25 16.38
CA PHE A 96 11.93 -1.62 16.53
C PHE A 96 11.28 -2.12 15.24
N THR A 97 10.34 -1.35 14.66
CA THR A 97 9.65 -1.75 13.42
C THR A 97 10.57 -1.79 12.22
N PHE A 98 11.58 -0.92 12.16
CA PHE A 98 12.64 -0.94 11.16
C PHE A 98 13.48 -2.22 11.27
N GLY A 99 14.00 -2.54 12.47
CA GLY A 99 14.72 -3.79 12.71
C GLY A 99 13.88 -5.03 12.40
N LEU A 100 12.60 -5.02 12.79
CA LEU A 100 11.66 -6.08 12.50
C LEU A 100 11.49 -6.32 10.99
N SER A 101 11.49 -5.25 10.18
CA SER A 101 11.37 -5.38 8.73
C SER A 101 12.53 -6.20 8.14
N TYR A 102 13.75 -6.00 8.61
CA TYR A 102 14.91 -6.80 8.20
C TYR A 102 14.82 -8.24 8.68
N VAL A 103 14.43 -8.46 9.94
CA VAL A 103 14.24 -9.81 10.48
C VAL A 103 13.23 -10.59 9.65
N ILE A 104 12.10 -10.00 9.32
CA ILE A 104 11.08 -10.64 8.47
C ILE A 104 11.65 -10.94 7.09
N SER A 105 12.37 -10.00 6.48
CA SER A 105 12.95 -10.19 5.14
C SER A 105 13.97 -11.33 5.11
N GLU A 106 14.84 -11.43 6.13
CA GLU A 106 15.80 -12.52 6.23
C GLU A 106 15.10 -13.87 6.51
N LEU A 107 14.08 -13.90 7.37
CA LEU A 107 13.30 -15.11 7.61
C LEU A 107 12.60 -15.61 6.33
N VAL A 108 12.06 -14.70 5.51
CA VAL A 108 11.47 -15.06 4.22
C VAL A 108 12.53 -15.69 3.30
N GLN A 109 13.72 -15.10 3.22
CA GLN A 109 14.82 -15.65 2.41
C GLN A 109 15.29 -17.02 2.91
N LEU A 110 15.31 -17.23 4.23
CA LEU A 110 15.68 -18.53 4.82
C LEU A 110 14.65 -19.62 4.50
N VAL A 111 13.35 -19.30 4.50
CA VAL A 111 12.27 -20.27 4.31
C VAL A 111 12.00 -20.56 2.83
N TRP A 112 11.92 -19.52 1.98
CA TRP A 112 11.53 -19.63 0.57
C TRP A 112 12.68 -19.42 -0.41
N GLY A 113 13.84 -18.98 0.07
CA GLY A 113 14.99 -18.67 -0.77
C GLY A 113 15.00 -17.23 -1.23
N ARG A 114 16.03 -16.89 -2.03
CA ARG A 114 16.25 -15.51 -2.54
C ARG A 114 15.63 -15.27 -3.91
N ALA A 115 15.27 -16.33 -4.62
CA ALA A 115 14.65 -16.24 -5.93
C ALA A 115 13.17 -15.89 -5.83
N ALA A 116 12.64 -15.26 -6.88
CA ALA A 116 11.21 -15.03 -7.01
C ALA A 116 10.45 -16.38 -7.02
N VAL A 117 9.31 -16.42 -6.34
CA VAL A 117 8.44 -17.60 -6.34
C VAL A 117 7.35 -17.48 -7.39
N PRO A 118 7.01 -18.59 -8.10
CA PRO A 118 5.95 -18.58 -9.12
C PRO A 118 4.58 -18.59 -8.44
N TYR A 119 4.02 -17.39 -8.26
CA TYR A 119 2.68 -17.23 -7.73
C TYR A 119 1.75 -16.71 -8.84
N PRO A 120 1.16 -17.60 -9.67
CA PRO A 120 0.37 -17.22 -10.84
C PRO A 120 -1.04 -16.78 -10.45
N ILE A 121 -1.66 -16.02 -11.35
CA ILE A 121 -3.09 -15.70 -11.29
C ILE A 121 -3.89 -17.02 -11.36
N PRO A 122 -4.92 -17.19 -10.50
CA PRO A 122 -5.72 -18.41 -10.53
C PRO A 122 -6.48 -18.52 -11.86
N PRO A 123 -6.62 -19.75 -12.43
CA PRO A 123 -7.29 -19.95 -13.73
C PRO A 123 -8.72 -19.40 -13.79
N SER A 124 -9.42 -19.34 -12.66
CA SER A 124 -10.78 -18.77 -12.58
C SER A 124 -10.84 -17.25 -12.78
N LEU A 125 -9.72 -16.56 -12.65
CA LEU A 125 -9.59 -15.11 -12.79
C LEU A 125 -8.64 -14.73 -13.94
N ASP A 126 -8.13 -15.71 -14.68
CA ASP A 126 -7.31 -15.52 -15.85
C ASP A 126 -8.18 -15.37 -17.10
N GLY A 127 -7.98 -14.28 -17.81
CA GLY A 127 -8.72 -14.00 -19.04
C GLY A 127 -9.16 -12.54 -19.17
N PRO A 128 -9.74 -12.18 -20.33
CA PRO A 128 -10.30 -10.87 -20.60
C PRO A 128 -11.68 -10.72 -19.95
N LEU A 129 -11.93 -9.64 -19.22
CA LEU A 129 -13.27 -9.27 -18.76
C LEU A 129 -14.07 -8.64 -19.90
N PHE A 130 -13.46 -7.73 -20.62
CA PHE A 130 -13.97 -7.12 -21.84
C PHE A 130 -12.81 -6.68 -22.73
N THR A 131 -13.10 -6.55 -24.02
CA THR A 131 -12.15 -6.04 -25.01
C THR A 131 -12.72 -4.75 -25.57
N LEU A 132 -11.96 -3.67 -25.46
CA LEU A 132 -12.26 -2.41 -26.09
C LEU A 132 -11.34 -2.29 -27.31
N TYR A 133 -11.92 -2.39 -28.50
CA TYR A 133 -11.21 -2.42 -29.78
C TYR A 133 -10.09 -3.47 -29.80
N THR A 134 -8.84 -3.06 -29.59
CA THR A 134 -7.65 -3.92 -29.63
C THR A 134 -7.08 -4.29 -28.28
N THR A 135 -7.52 -3.61 -27.20
CA THR A 135 -6.97 -3.77 -25.86
C THR A 135 -7.93 -4.49 -24.93
N THR A 136 -7.43 -5.49 -24.23
CA THR A 136 -8.20 -6.29 -23.27
C THR A 136 -7.99 -5.79 -21.85
N PHE A 137 -9.09 -5.71 -21.07
CA PHE A 137 -9.01 -5.47 -19.62
C PHE A 137 -9.15 -6.81 -18.88
N PRO A 138 -8.12 -7.22 -18.08
CA PRO A 138 -8.12 -8.53 -17.42
C PRO A 138 -9.14 -8.63 -16.29
N ILE A 139 -9.76 -9.81 -16.15
CA ILE A 139 -10.67 -10.14 -15.02
C ILE A 139 -9.98 -9.93 -13.69
N TYR A 140 -8.70 -10.31 -13.57
CA TYR A 140 -7.96 -10.18 -12.31
C TYR A 140 -7.86 -8.73 -11.82
N ARG A 141 -7.72 -7.76 -12.73
CA ARG A 141 -7.72 -6.33 -12.36
C ARG A 141 -9.06 -5.87 -11.81
N ALA A 142 -10.15 -6.30 -12.42
CA ALA A 142 -11.50 -6.02 -11.91
C ALA A 142 -11.74 -6.67 -10.53
N PHE A 143 -11.28 -7.91 -10.34
CA PHE A 143 -11.32 -8.60 -9.06
C PHE A 143 -10.51 -7.84 -7.99
N MET A 144 -9.30 -7.40 -8.32
CA MET A 144 -8.47 -6.59 -7.43
C MET A 144 -9.16 -5.29 -7.03
N MET A 145 -9.79 -4.58 -7.98
CA MET A 145 -10.58 -3.37 -7.69
C MET A 145 -11.77 -3.68 -6.78
N LEU A 146 -12.47 -4.78 -7.02
CA LEU A 146 -13.60 -5.20 -6.18
C LEU A 146 -13.15 -5.48 -4.73
N ILE A 147 -12.07 -6.23 -4.54
CA ILE A 147 -11.53 -6.50 -3.20
C ILE A 147 -11.10 -5.21 -2.49
N ALA A 148 -10.47 -4.28 -3.21
CA ALA A 148 -10.09 -2.98 -2.64
C ALA A 148 -11.32 -2.17 -2.16
N LEU A 149 -12.39 -2.15 -2.95
CA LEU A 149 -13.64 -1.48 -2.58
C LEU A 149 -14.36 -2.18 -1.41
N LEU A 150 -14.39 -3.51 -1.40
CA LEU A 150 -14.93 -4.30 -0.29
C LEU A 150 -14.13 -4.06 0.99
N MET A 151 -12.80 -3.98 0.89
CA MET A 151 -11.93 -3.67 2.01
C MET A 151 -12.19 -2.25 2.55
N LEU A 152 -12.31 -1.25 1.68
CA LEU A 152 -12.69 0.11 2.07
C LEU A 152 -14.03 0.12 2.79
N LEU A 153 -15.04 -0.55 2.22
CA LEU A 153 -16.37 -0.66 2.82
C LEU A 153 -16.32 -1.35 4.18
N ALA A 154 -15.58 -2.45 4.30
CA ALA A 154 -15.41 -3.18 5.55
C ALA A 154 -14.77 -2.31 6.64
N ILE A 155 -13.67 -1.61 6.32
CA ILE A 155 -13.02 -0.69 7.26
C ILE A 155 -14.00 0.42 7.69
N TYR A 156 -14.68 1.04 6.72
CA TYR A 156 -15.67 2.08 7.00
C TYR A 156 -16.78 1.58 7.92
N LEU A 157 -17.40 0.43 7.61
CA LEU A 157 -18.47 -0.13 8.41
C LEU A 157 -18.00 -0.52 9.83
N VAL A 158 -16.83 -1.15 9.94
CA VAL A 158 -16.27 -1.53 11.25
C VAL A 158 -16.05 -0.29 12.11
N LEU A 159 -15.43 0.75 11.56
CA LEU A 159 -15.10 1.95 12.35
C LEU A 159 -16.30 2.83 12.68
N THR A 160 -17.30 2.92 11.77
CA THR A 160 -18.41 3.90 11.94
C THR A 160 -19.72 3.27 12.41
N ARG A 161 -19.92 1.96 12.17
CA ARG A 161 -21.21 1.31 12.39
C ARG A 161 -21.17 0.19 13.44
N THR A 162 -19.99 -0.13 14.00
CA THR A 162 -19.90 -1.17 15.04
C THR A 162 -19.50 -0.61 16.40
N ARG A 163 -19.89 -1.35 17.47
CA ARG A 163 -19.45 -1.03 18.84
C ARG A 163 -17.93 -1.13 18.99
N ILE A 164 -17.31 -2.03 18.24
CA ILE A 164 -15.84 -2.20 18.23
C ILE A 164 -15.18 -0.91 17.73
N GLY A 165 -15.68 -0.32 16.64
CA GLY A 165 -15.16 0.96 16.13
C GLY A 165 -15.28 2.10 17.14
N LEU A 166 -16.42 2.19 17.87
CA LEU A 166 -16.59 3.19 18.93
C LEU A 166 -15.59 2.99 20.08
N VAL A 167 -15.40 1.73 20.52
CA VAL A 167 -14.42 1.41 21.57
C VAL A 167 -13.00 1.71 21.12
N ILE A 168 -12.67 1.39 19.87
CA ILE A 168 -11.38 1.71 19.26
C ILE A 168 -11.16 3.23 19.30
N GLN A 169 -12.10 4.03 18.79
CA GLN A 169 -11.97 5.50 18.77
C GLN A 169 -11.86 6.08 20.19
N ALA A 170 -12.65 5.59 21.15
CA ALA A 170 -12.58 6.02 22.54
C ALA A 170 -11.22 5.68 23.20
N ALA A 171 -10.72 4.46 22.97
CA ALA A 171 -9.44 4.02 23.51
C ALA A 171 -8.23 4.81 22.98
N LEU A 172 -8.40 5.46 21.83
CA LEU A 172 -7.33 6.25 21.18
C LEU A 172 -7.36 7.71 21.59
N THR A 173 -8.56 8.27 21.72
CA THR A 173 -8.70 9.68 22.12
C THR A 173 -8.59 9.87 23.64
N HIS A 174 -9.11 8.93 24.43
CA HIS A 174 -9.17 8.98 25.89
C HIS A 174 -8.91 7.59 26.50
N PRO A 175 -7.65 7.07 26.43
CA PRO A 175 -7.33 5.71 26.90
C PRO A 175 -7.67 5.50 28.37
N ASP A 176 -7.33 6.46 29.25
CA ASP A 176 -7.63 6.37 30.69
C ASP A 176 -9.13 6.30 30.97
N THR A 177 -9.92 7.07 30.23
CA THR A 177 -11.39 7.05 30.35
C THR A 177 -11.96 5.71 29.86
N ALA A 178 -11.44 5.18 28.77
CA ALA A 178 -11.85 3.87 28.24
C ALA A 178 -11.52 2.74 29.22
N GLU A 179 -10.36 2.78 29.88
CA GLU A 179 -9.98 1.85 30.95
C GLU A 179 -10.89 1.98 32.18
N ALA A 180 -11.19 3.21 32.60
CA ALA A 180 -12.11 3.47 33.73
C ALA A 180 -13.53 2.94 33.47
N LEU A 181 -13.95 2.90 32.19
CA LEU A 181 -15.21 2.30 31.73
C LEU A 181 -15.14 0.76 31.57
N GLY A 182 -14.01 0.14 31.91
CA GLY A 182 -13.83 -1.31 31.91
C GLY A 182 -13.36 -1.90 30.56
N HIS A 183 -12.97 -1.06 29.59
CA HIS A 183 -12.42 -1.53 28.33
C HIS A 183 -10.93 -1.86 28.45
N ASN A 184 -10.51 -2.98 27.85
CA ASN A 184 -9.11 -3.38 27.85
C ASN A 184 -8.37 -2.71 26.68
N VAL A 185 -7.85 -1.51 26.92
CA VAL A 185 -7.13 -0.69 25.91
C VAL A 185 -5.96 -1.45 25.28
N PRO A 186 -5.10 -2.19 26.01
CA PRO A 186 -4.04 -2.99 25.42
C PRO A 186 -4.53 -4.06 24.43
N ARG A 187 -5.72 -4.65 24.63
CA ARG A 187 -6.32 -5.57 23.66
C ARG A 187 -6.81 -4.85 22.41
N VAL A 188 -7.33 -3.63 22.58
CA VAL A 188 -7.76 -2.80 21.44
C VAL A 188 -6.58 -2.49 20.55
N PHE A 189 -5.44 -2.06 21.09
CA PHE A 189 -4.22 -1.78 20.33
C PHE A 189 -3.71 -3.02 19.58
N MET A 190 -3.69 -4.17 20.27
CA MET A 190 -3.30 -5.45 19.64
C MET A 190 -4.21 -5.80 18.46
N LEU A 191 -5.53 -5.61 18.58
CA LEU A 191 -6.49 -5.89 17.50
C LEU A 191 -6.36 -4.91 16.34
N VAL A 192 -6.13 -3.62 16.61
CA VAL A 192 -5.93 -2.60 15.59
C VAL A 192 -4.65 -2.86 14.80
N PHE A 193 -3.55 -3.13 15.49
CA PHE A 193 -2.28 -3.43 14.84
C PHE A 193 -2.36 -4.73 14.03
N GLY A 194 -2.89 -5.80 14.62
CA GLY A 194 -3.11 -7.08 13.94
C GLY A 194 -4.07 -6.94 12.75
N GLY A 195 -5.14 -6.16 12.88
CA GLY A 195 -6.07 -5.84 11.80
C GLY A 195 -5.39 -5.09 10.66
N GLY A 196 -4.59 -4.08 10.95
CA GLY A 196 -3.79 -3.37 9.96
C GLY A 196 -2.78 -4.29 9.23
N CYS A 197 -2.12 -5.20 9.97
CA CYS A 197 -1.25 -6.21 9.37
C CYS A 197 -2.04 -7.22 8.51
N ALA A 198 -3.27 -7.60 8.92
CA ALA A 198 -4.13 -8.46 8.10
C ALA A 198 -4.53 -7.79 6.78
N LEU A 199 -4.81 -6.48 6.79
CA LEU A 199 -5.06 -5.71 5.56
C LEU A 199 -3.82 -5.68 4.66
N ALA A 200 -2.61 -5.51 5.21
CA ALA A 200 -1.37 -5.66 4.46
C ALA A 200 -1.22 -7.06 3.88
N GLY A 201 -1.52 -8.10 4.68
CA GLY A 201 -1.53 -9.48 4.24
C GLY A 201 -2.49 -9.72 3.08
N LEU A 202 -3.72 -9.19 3.15
CA LEU A 202 -4.71 -9.27 2.07
C LEU A 202 -4.20 -8.58 0.79
N ALA A 203 -3.63 -7.40 0.93
CA ALA A 203 -2.99 -6.71 -0.20
C ALA A 203 -1.84 -7.55 -0.78
N GLY A 204 -1.10 -8.29 0.05
CA GLY A 204 -0.06 -9.23 -0.35
C GLY A 204 -0.59 -10.42 -1.15
N VAL A 205 -1.70 -11.01 -0.73
CA VAL A 205 -2.37 -12.09 -1.49
C VAL A 205 -2.73 -11.63 -2.89
N ILE A 206 -3.31 -10.44 -2.99
CA ILE A 206 -3.79 -9.88 -4.27
C ILE A 206 -2.62 -9.33 -5.10
N GLY A 207 -1.72 -8.57 -4.49
CA GLY A 207 -0.59 -7.95 -5.18
C GLY A 207 0.48 -8.94 -5.60
N GLY A 208 0.69 -10.01 -4.84
CA GLY A 208 1.66 -11.05 -5.15
C GLY A 208 1.39 -11.79 -6.46
N ASN A 209 0.11 -11.94 -6.84
CA ASN A 209 -0.28 -12.49 -8.14
C ASN A 209 -0.13 -11.47 -9.29
N ALA A 210 -0.31 -10.17 -8.97
CA ALA A 210 -0.26 -9.11 -9.98
C ALA A 210 1.18 -8.70 -10.32
N PHE A 211 2.09 -8.87 -9.37
CA PHE A 211 3.50 -8.51 -9.47
C PHE A 211 4.38 -9.70 -9.12
N VAL A 212 5.69 -9.52 -9.25
CA VAL A 212 6.66 -10.55 -8.88
C VAL A 212 6.72 -10.69 -7.36
N THR A 213 6.51 -11.90 -6.85
CA THR A 213 6.70 -12.22 -5.42
C THR A 213 8.15 -12.61 -5.18
N GLU A 214 8.91 -11.69 -4.60
CA GLU A 214 10.33 -11.83 -4.30
C GLU A 214 10.69 -11.12 -2.99
N PRO A 215 11.81 -11.43 -2.32
CA PRO A 215 12.17 -10.81 -1.04
C PRO A 215 12.39 -9.30 -1.10
N SER A 216 12.71 -8.74 -2.27
CA SER A 216 12.90 -7.30 -2.46
C SER A 216 11.59 -6.51 -2.49
N MET A 217 10.43 -7.19 -2.68
CA MET A 217 9.12 -6.53 -2.84
C MET A 217 8.75 -5.66 -1.63
N ALA A 218 9.16 -6.04 -0.41
CA ALA A 218 8.87 -5.26 0.79
C ALA A 218 9.56 -3.88 0.75
N ALA A 219 10.82 -3.81 0.34
CA ALA A 219 11.57 -2.55 0.24
C ALA A 219 11.00 -1.64 -0.86
N THR A 220 10.70 -2.21 -2.02
CA THR A 220 10.15 -1.49 -3.19
C THR A 220 8.77 -0.90 -2.86
N VAL A 221 7.90 -1.71 -2.28
CA VAL A 221 6.53 -1.31 -1.96
C VAL A 221 6.49 -0.39 -0.72
N GLY A 222 7.39 -0.60 0.24
CA GLY A 222 7.43 0.18 1.48
C GLY A 222 7.61 1.67 1.24
N SER A 223 8.47 2.05 0.30
CA SER A 223 8.70 3.45 -0.03
C SER A 223 7.46 4.12 -0.62
N ILE A 224 6.73 3.44 -1.52
CA ILE A 224 5.55 4.01 -2.16
C ILE A 224 4.34 4.06 -1.20
N ILE A 225 4.19 3.06 -0.31
CA ILE A 225 3.18 3.09 0.75
C ILE A 225 3.37 4.33 1.64
N PHE A 226 4.61 4.62 2.04
CA PHE A 226 4.93 5.78 2.84
C PHE A 226 4.55 7.08 2.12
N VAL A 227 4.88 7.18 0.81
CA VAL A 227 4.48 8.33 -0.01
C VAL A 227 2.96 8.50 0.00
N VAL A 228 2.19 7.44 -0.24
CA VAL A 228 0.71 7.50 -0.27
C VAL A 228 0.16 8.00 1.07
N VAL A 229 0.66 7.48 2.20
CA VAL A 229 0.17 7.86 3.54
C VAL A 229 0.48 9.32 3.86
N VAL A 230 1.68 9.78 3.54
CA VAL A 230 2.09 11.17 3.80
C VAL A 230 1.37 12.15 2.86
N VAL A 231 1.31 11.85 1.57
CA VAL A 231 0.58 12.65 0.57
C VAL A 231 -0.92 12.73 0.91
N GLY A 232 -1.51 11.60 1.30
CA GLY A 232 -2.91 11.56 1.72
C GLY A 232 -3.19 12.38 2.97
N GLY A 233 -2.21 12.48 3.83
CA GLY A 233 -2.28 13.04 5.18
C GLY A 233 -2.34 11.93 6.22
N MET A 234 -1.32 11.86 7.05
CA MET A 234 -1.13 10.81 8.05
C MET A 234 -2.39 10.63 8.92
N GLY A 235 -2.91 9.41 8.93
CA GLY A 235 -4.12 9.06 9.68
C GLY A 235 -5.46 9.28 8.97
N SER A 236 -5.47 9.83 7.75
CA SER A 236 -6.69 10.02 6.97
C SER A 236 -6.88 8.88 5.95
N LEU A 237 -7.85 8.00 6.20
CA LEU A 237 -8.19 6.89 5.28
C LEU A 237 -8.70 7.42 3.92
N VAL A 238 -9.51 8.49 3.94
CA VAL A 238 -10.01 9.14 2.72
C VAL A 238 -8.85 9.82 1.99
N GLY A 239 -7.93 10.44 2.72
CA GLY A 239 -6.71 11.03 2.16
C GLY A 239 -5.84 9.96 1.50
N ALA A 240 -5.64 8.81 2.14
CA ALA A 240 -4.90 7.68 1.56
C ALA A 240 -5.56 7.17 0.27
N LEU A 241 -6.89 7.07 0.21
CA LEU A 241 -7.62 6.70 -1.00
C LEU A 241 -7.40 7.72 -2.14
N VAL A 242 -7.56 9.00 -1.85
CA VAL A 242 -7.39 10.06 -2.86
C VAL A 242 -5.95 10.10 -3.36
N ALA A 243 -4.97 10.01 -2.45
CA ALA A 243 -3.55 10.01 -2.80
C ALA A 243 -3.18 8.80 -3.64
N SER A 244 -3.64 7.60 -3.26
CA SER A 244 -3.37 6.36 -3.99
C SER A 244 -3.94 6.39 -5.40
N LEU A 245 -5.17 6.88 -5.58
CA LEU A 245 -5.79 7.03 -6.90
C LEU A 245 -5.05 8.08 -7.74
N LEU A 246 -4.70 9.22 -7.16
CA LEU A 246 -3.94 10.26 -7.83
C LEU A 246 -2.58 9.75 -8.32
N ILE A 247 -1.82 9.08 -7.44
CA ILE A 247 -0.51 8.49 -7.75
C ILE A 247 -0.67 7.39 -8.80
N GLY A 248 -1.65 6.51 -8.64
CA GLY A 248 -1.90 5.40 -9.56
C GLY A 248 -2.22 5.88 -10.97
N VAL A 249 -3.10 6.86 -11.10
CA VAL A 249 -3.47 7.45 -12.40
C VAL A 249 -2.27 8.20 -13.00
N LEU A 250 -1.62 9.08 -12.23
CA LEU A 250 -0.49 9.87 -12.69
C LEU A 250 0.66 8.97 -13.18
N GLN A 251 1.03 7.96 -12.41
CA GLN A 251 2.13 7.05 -12.77
C GLN A 251 1.78 6.19 -13.98
N THR A 252 0.53 5.70 -14.08
CA THR A 252 0.10 4.90 -15.22
C THR A 252 0.06 5.71 -16.51
N TYR A 253 -0.41 6.95 -16.46
CA TYR A 253 -0.35 7.85 -17.62
C TYR A 253 1.09 8.18 -17.99
N ALA A 254 1.96 8.43 -17.03
CA ALA A 254 3.36 8.71 -17.28
C ALA A 254 4.07 7.54 -17.98
N VAL A 255 3.80 6.29 -17.56
CA VAL A 255 4.34 5.10 -18.23
C VAL A 255 3.77 4.94 -19.64
N ALA A 256 2.51 5.31 -19.86
CA ALA A 256 1.84 5.16 -21.15
C ALA A 256 2.23 6.25 -22.18
N LEU A 257 2.77 7.39 -21.71
CA LEU A 257 3.21 8.49 -22.55
C LEU A 257 4.68 8.32 -22.93
N ASP A 258 4.94 7.86 -24.15
CA ASP A 258 6.30 7.65 -24.67
C ASP A 258 6.85 8.92 -25.37
N TYR A 259 6.70 10.08 -24.71
CA TYR A 259 7.29 11.34 -25.18
C TYR A 259 8.58 11.62 -24.42
N SER A 260 9.61 12.04 -25.15
CA SER A 260 10.82 12.59 -24.52
C SER A 260 10.63 14.07 -24.17
N PHE A 261 11.46 14.60 -23.28
CA PHE A 261 11.48 16.04 -23.03
C PHE A 261 11.88 16.85 -24.27
N VAL A 262 12.71 16.24 -25.18
CA VAL A 262 13.03 16.84 -26.48
C VAL A 262 11.76 17.03 -27.31
N ASP A 263 10.89 15.99 -27.37
CA ASP A 263 9.65 16.04 -28.15
C ASP A 263 8.70 17.10 -27.59
N LEU A 264 8.59 17.20 -26.26
CA LEU A 264 7.76 18.20 -25.59
C LEU A 264 8.24 19.63 -25.89
N LEU A 265 9.56 19.86 -25.84
CA LEU A 265 10.15 21.16 -26.10
C LEU A 265 10.08 21.53 -27.59
N ALA A 266 10.17 20.55 -28.50
CA ALA A 266 9.96 20.77 -29.93
C ALA A 266 8.54 21.31 -30.22
N HIS A 267 7.51 20.87 -29.50
CA HIS A 267 6.15 21.40 -29.61
C HIS A 267 6.04 22.88 -29.20
N VAL A 268 6.94 23.37 -28.35
CA VAL A 268 7.00 24.78 -27.92
C VAL A 268 7.97 25.61 -28.79
N GLY A 269 8.54 24.98 -29.83
CA GLY A 269 9.46 25.63 -30.77
C GLY A 269 10.92 25.66 -30.34
N ALA A 270 11.31 24.94 -29.29
CA ALA A 270 12.70 24.81 -28.86
C ALA A 270 13.37 23.64 -29.59
N THR A 271 14.45 23.92 -30.33
CA THR A 271 15.26 22.88 -31.01
C THR A 271 16.41 22.45 -30.11
N ILE A 272 16.35 21.23 -29.59
CA ILE A 272 17.43 20.62 -28.83
C ILE A 272 18.13 19.62 -29.73
N THR A 273 19.43 19.87 -29.99
CA THR A 273 20.27 19.03 -30.81
C THR A 273 21.21 18.19 -29.93
N PRO A 274 21.80 17.11 -30.45
CA PRO A 274 22.81 16.30 -29.73
C PRO A 274 24.00 17.09 -29.17
N GLU A 275 24.26 18.28 -29.69
CA GLU A 275 25.32 19.20 -29.25
C GLU A 275 24.88 20.09 -28.06
N THR A 276 23.57 20.13 -27.74
CA THR A 276 23.04 20.93 -26.63
C THR A 276 23.51 20.33 -25.30
N PHE A 277 23.98 21.21 -24.39
CA PHE A 277 24.41 20.80 -23.05
C PHE A 277 23.32 19.99 -22.33
N GLY A 278 23.69 18.82 -21.80
CA GLY A 278 22.75 17.97 -21.10
C GLY A 278 21.78 17.21 -22.00
N TYR A 279 22.06 17.00 -23.28
CA TYR A 279 21.21 16.28 -24.24
C TYR A 279 20.73 14.92 -23.70
N SER A 280 21.56 14.17 -22.99
CA SER A 280 21.18 12.90 -22.36
C SER A 280 20.04 13.05 -21.34
N PHE A 281 19.95 14.18 -20.66
CA PHE A 281 18.84 14.50 -19.76
C PHE A 281 17.56 14.84 -20.55
N TRP A 282 17.69 15.64 -21.60
CA TRP A 282 16.54 16.04 -22.43
C TRP A 282 15.96 14.86 -23.22
N LYS A 283 16.78 13.87 -23.53
CA LYS A 283 16.35 12.63 -24.20
C LYS A 283 15.55 11.69 -23.28
N LEU A 284 15.53 11.91 -21.95
CA LEU A 284 14.74 11.10 -21.04
C LEU A 284 13.26 11.16 -21.42
N THR A 285 12.60 9.99 -21.43
CA THR A 285 11.17 9.91 -21.67
C THR A 285 10.39 10.09 -20.36
N ILE A 286 9.15 10.56 -20.46
CA ILE A 286 8.24 10.66 -19.32
C ILE A 286 8.07 9.28 -18.68
N SER A 287 8.04 8.21 -19.48
CA SER A 287 7.95 6.83 -19.01
C SER A 287 9.14 6.44 -18.12
N GLN A 288 10.36 6.86 -18.46
CA GLN A 288 11.54 6.65 -17.61
C GLN A 288 11.50 7.45 -16.31
N ALA A 289 10.84 8.60 -16.32
CA ALA A 289 10.66 9.44 -15.13
C ALA A 289 9.48 8.99 -14.23
N ALA A 290 8.59 8.12 -14.72
CA ALA A 290 7.39 7.68 -14.00
C ALA A 290 7.66 7.16 -12.57
N PRO A 291 8.71 6.36 -12.29
CA PRO A 291 8.99 5.90 -10.92
C PRO A 291 9.33 7.02 -9.94
N ILE A 292 9.82 8.17 -10.42
CA ILE A 292 10.19 9.32 -9.57
C ILE A 292 8.95 10.19 -9.25
N MET A 293 7.91 10.16 -10.06
CA MET A 293 6.74 11.03 -9.95
C MET A 293 6.03 10.99 -8.59
N PRO A 294 5.81 9.83 -7.93
CA PRO A 294 5.21 9.81 -6.60
C PRO A 294 6.02 10.60 -5.57
N TYR A 295 7.34 10.53 -5.65
CA TYR A 295 8.24 11.23 -4.72
C TYR A 295 8.28 12.73 -5.02
N MET A 296 8.24 13.13 -6.29
CA MET A 296 8.08 14.53 -6.67
C MET A 296 6.76 15.10 -6.15
N LEU A 297 5.68 14.34 -6.29
CA LEU A 297 4.37 14.72 -5.76
C LEU A 297 4.41 14.86 -4.23
N LEU A 298 5.10 13.95 -3.53
CA LEU A 298 5.32 14.04 -2.08
C LEU A 298 5.98 15.36 -1.71
N VAL A 299 7.10 15.70 -2.36
CA VAL A 299 7.84 16.94 -2.08
C VAL A 299 6.97 18.16 -2.35
N LEU A 300 6.28 18.20 -3.48
CA LEU A 300 5.39 19.31 -3.84
C LEU A 300 4.26 19.47 -2.80
N ILE A 301 3.60 18.38 -2.42
CA ILE A 301 2.51 18.44 -1.45
C ILE A 301 3.03 18.89 -0.09
N LEU A 302 4.18 18.41 0.37
CA LEU A 302 4.74 18.84 1.66
C LEU A 302 5.14 20.33 1.68
N ILE A 303 5.57 20.89 0.54
CA ILE A 303 5.86 22.32 0.43
C ILE A 303 4.58 23.17 0.55
N PHE A 304 3.50 22.77 -0.17
CA PHE A 304 2.27 23.55 -0.22
C PHE A 304 1.25 23.19 0.87
N ARG A 305 1.24 21.91 1.28
CA ARG A 305 0.34 21.36 2.31
C ARG A 305 1.10 20.37 3.20
N PRO A 306 1.84 20.84 4.21
CA PRO A 306 2.70 19.99 5.04
C PRO A 306 1.94 18.92 5.83
N LYS A 307 0.61 19.03 5.95
CA LYS A 307 -0.27 18.03 6.58
C LYS A 307 -0.83 16.99 5.60
N GLY A 308 -0.43 17.03 4.33
CA GLY A 308 -1.00 16.21 3.27
C GLY A 308 -2.32 16.76 2.72
N LEU A 309 -2.97 16.01 1.82
CA LEU A 309 -4.20 16.45 1.14
C LEU A 309 -5.39 16.58 2.10
N MET A 310 -5.55 15.63 3.02
CA MET A 310 -6.68 15.52 3.95
C MET A 310 -6.23 15.27 5.40
N GLY A 311 -5.05 15.68 5.79
CA GLY A 311 -4.59 15.62 7.18
C GLY A 311 -5.41 16.53 8.08
N THR A 312 -5.91 16.00 9.19
CA THR A 312 -6.63 16.78 10.20
C THR A 312 -5.67 17.73 10.92
N ARG A 313 -6.15 18.92 11.26
CA ARG A 313 -5.45 19.81 12.18
C ARG A 313 -5.49 19.15 13.56
N GLU A 314 -4.36 18.65 14.03
CA GLU A 314 -4.14 18.63 15.47
C GLU A 314 -3.87 20.08 15.87
N GLY A 315 -4.78 20.63 16.66
CA GLY A 315 -4.69 21.96 17.22
C GLY A 315 -3.62 22.07 18.27
#